data_18d4defc611280ddeb025564f85b6465
#
_entry.id   18d4defc611280ddeb025564f85b6465
#
_cell.length_a   1.000
_cell.length_b   1.000
_cell.length_c   1.000
_cell.angle_alpha   90.00
_cell.angle_beta   90.00
_cell.angle_gamma   90.00
#
_symmetry.space_group_name_H-M   'P 1'
#
loop_
_entity.id
_entity.type
_entity.pdbx_description
1 polymer ?
#
loop_
_entity_poly.entity_id
_entity_poly.type
_entity_poly.pdbx_seq_one_letter_code
_entity_poly.pdbx_strand_id
1 'polypeptide(L)'
;MDCMFLAVGMERWNMNAVVLCILVLLIGVVFGIVQGFCVGYLNIQPFIVTMAGMFFARGMTAVICTDQVSISSNEFFVKLANAKIKLPFGSYVNGKGVVQVPFIRISVVVALVVLVVVFLMLRYTKFGRSLYAVGGSEQSATMMGLDVKKTKLKAYVLSSFLCSIGGICYCLNTMSGNVQQALGLEMDAIASSVIGGTLLTGGVGNCLLYTSPSP
;
A
#
# COMPACT_ATOMS: atom_id res chain seq x y z
N MET A 1 -6.27 -2.16 -8.66
CA MET A 1 -5.54 -2.41 -9.92
C MET A 1 -4.53 -3.55 -9.78
N ASP A 2 -3.67 -3.50 -8.80
CA ASP A 2 -2.57 -4.46 -8.58
C ASP A 2 -3.04 -5.90 -8.42
N CYS A 3 -4.07 -6.15 -7.60
CA CYS A 3 -4.65 -7.49 -7.42
C CYS A 3 -5.20 -8.08 -8.73
N MET A 4 -5.90 -7.25 -9.52
CA MET A 4 -6.46 -7.73 -10.78
C MET A 4 -5.37 -8.02 -11.80
N PHE A 5 -4.36 -7.15 -11.88
CA PHE A 5 -3.21 -7.35 -12.77
C PHE A 5 -2.43 -8.62 -12.40
N LEU A 6 -2.22 -8.87 -11.10
CA LEU A 6 -1.59 -10.11 -10.61
C LEU A 6 -2.43 -11.34 -10.95
N ALA A 7 -3.75 -11.31 -10.69
CA ALA A 7 -4.64 -12.44 -10.94
C ALA A 7 -4.71 -12.79 -12.43
N VAL A 8 -4.91 -11.80 -13.29
CA VAL A 8 -4.97 -12.01 -14.75
C VAL A 8 -3.62 -12.44 -15.31
N GLY A 9 -2.53 -11.84 -14.83
CA GLY A 9 -1.18 -12.20 -15.29
C GLY A 9 -0.78 -13.62 -14.92
N MET A 10 -1.19 -14.11 -13.76
CA MET A 10 -0.92 -15.49 -13.33
C MET A 10 -1.81 -16.51 -14.05
N GLU A 11 -3.10 -16.22 -14.20
CA GLU A 11 -4.08 -17.21 -14.70
C GLU A 11 -4.20 -17.18 -16.22
N ARG A 12 -4.22 -16.00 -16.87
CA ARG A 12 -4.38 -15.89 -18.32
C ARG A 12 -3.07 -15.85 -19.09
N TRP A 13 -2.03 -15.21 -18.53
CA TRP A 13 -0.75 -15.07 -19.22
C TRP A 13 0.29 -16.09 -18.77
N ASN A 14 -0.02 -16.94 -17.80
CA ASN A 14 0.86 -17.98 -17.25
C ASN A 14 2.28 -17.46 -16.90
N MET A 15 2.37 -16.20 -16.45
CA MET A 15 3.64 -15.59 -16.10
C MET A 15 4.08 -15.99 -14.68
N ASN A 16 5.40 -16.01 -14.46
CA ASN A 16 5.95 -16.25 -13.14
C ASN A 16 5.49 -15.18 -12.14
N ALA A 17 5.01 -15.63 -10.96
CA ALA A 17 4.55 -14.74 -9.89
C ALA A 17 5.57 -13.67 -9.49
N VAL A 18 6.87 -14.01 -9.47
CA VAL A 18 7.94 -13.08 -9.10
C VAL A 18 8.07 -11.94 -10.13
N VAL A 19 8.02 -12.27 -11.41
CA VAL A 19 8.10 -11.26 -12.49
C VAL A 19 6.90 -10.32 -12.43
N LEU A 20 5.71 -10.86 -12.18
CA LEU A 20 4.50 -10.06 -12.03
C LEU A 20 4.55 -9.15 -10.80
N CYS A 21 5.05 -9.62 -9.66
CA CYS A 21 5.24 -8.77 -8.48
C CYS A 21 6.18 -7.59 -8.77
N ILE A 22 7.30 -7.84 -9.47
CA ILE A 22 8.24 -6.78 -9.86
C ILE A 22 7.56 -5.79 -10.81
N LEU A 23 6.78 -6.28 -11.76
CA LEU A 23 6.09 -5.46 -12.75
C LEU A 23 5.03 -4.57 -12.09
N VAL A 24 4.27 -5.09 -11.13
CA VAL A 24 3.30 -4.32 -10.32
C VAL A 24 4.00 -3.22 -9.53
N LEU A 25 5.16 -3.52 -8.90
CA LEU A 25 5.95 -2.51 -8.20
C LEU A 25 6.44 -1.40 -9.14
N LEU A 26 6.88 -1.76 -10.34
CA LEU A 26 7.28 -0.77 -11.36
C LEU A 26 6.11 0.11 -11.80
N ILE A 27 4.94 -0.47 -12.06
CA ILE A 27 3.72 0.27 -12.40
C ILE A 27 3.38 1.25 -11.27
N GLY A 28 3.44 0.81 -10.01
CA GLY A 28 3.22 1.67 -8.85
C GLY A 28 4.20 2.84 -8.76
N VAL A 29 5.49 2.60 -9.01
CA VAL A 29 6.50 3.67 -9.04
C VAL A 29 6.22 4.67 -10.15
N VAL A 30 5.92 4.21 -11.38
CA VAL A 30 5.57 5.09 -12.51
C VAL A 30 4.34 5.93 -12.18
N PHE A 31 3.32 5.32 -11.60
CA PHE A 31 2.11 6.02 -11.17
C PHE A 31 2.42 7.11 -10.12
N GLY A 32 3.27 6.79 -9.15
CA GLY A 32 3.76 7.73 -8.15
C GLY A 32 4.56 8.89 -8.73
N ILE A 33 5.38 8.63 -9.76
CA ILE A 33 6.14 9.68 -10.47
C ILE A 33 5.17 10.63 -11.17
N VAL A 34 4.17 10.11 -11.90
CA VAL A 34 3.18 10.92 -12.61
C VAL A 34 2.40 11.81 -11.64
N GLN A 35 1.86 11.25 -10.56
CA GLN A 35 1.13 12.02 -9.54
C GLN A 35 2.03 13.04 -8.84
N GLY A 36 3.24 12.63 -8.44
CA GLY A 36 4.21 13.50 -7.79
C GLY A 36 4.68 14.63 -8.69
N PHE A 37 4.79 14.40 -10.01
CA PHE A 37 5.10 15.43 -10.98
C PHE A 37 3.96 16.46 -11.10
N CYS A 38 2.71 16.00 -11.21
CA CYS A 38 1.54 16.88 -11.27
C CYS A 38 1.44 17.79 -10.04
N VAL A 39 1.65 17.24 -8.84
CA VAL A 39 1.56 18.02 -7.59
C VAL A 39 2.80 18.88 -7.34
N GLY A 40 4.00 18.34 -7.60
CA GLY A 40 5.26 19.02 -7.28
C GLY A 40 5.69 20.08 -8.29
N TYR A 41 5.45 19.85 -9.58
CA TYR A 41 5.90 20.73 -10.65
C TYR A 41 4.80 21.55 -11.29
N LEU A 42 3.60 20.96 -11.49
CA LEU A 42 2.46 21.68 -12.05
C LEU A 42 1.65 22.41 -10.99
N ASN A 43 1.97 22.26 -9.71
CA ASN A 43 1.27 22.88 -8.58
C ASN A 43 -0.27 22.63 -8.59
N ILE A 44 -0.69 21.49 -9.13
CA ILE A 44 -2.10 21.11 -9.11
C ILE A 44 -2.45 20.67 -7.68
N GLN A 45 -3.65 21.01 -7.24
CA GLN A 45 -4.10 20.66 -5.90
C GLN A 45 -4.02 19.14 -5.67
N PRO A 46 -3.37 18.66 -4.60
CA PRO A 46 -3.13 17.25 -4.32
C PRO A 46 -4.40 16.39 -4.38
N PHE A 47 -5.49 16.89 -3.80
CA PHE A 47 -6.76 16.18 -3.76
C PHE A 47 -7.31 15.85 -5.16
N ILE A 48 -7.26 16.80 -6.10
CA ILE A 48 -7.74 16.61 -7.46
C ILE A 48 -6.91 15.54 -8.19
N VAL A 49 -5.58 15.61 -8.07
CA VAL A 49 -4.67 14.66 -8.73
C VAL A 49 -4.87 13.25 -8.20
N THR A 50 -5.00 13.09 -6.87
CA THR A 50 -5.16 11.77 -6.26
C THR A 50 -6.52 11.15 -6.56
N MET A 51 -7.60 11.95 -6.56
CA MET A 51 -8.93 11.49 -6.97
C MET A 51 -8.97 11.07 -8.45
N ALA A 52 -8.40 11.88 -9.34
CA ALA A 52 -8.28 11.53 -10.76
C ALA A 52 -7.50 10.21 -10.93
N GLY A 53 -6.39 10.05 -10.22
CA GLY A 53 -5.60 8.82 -10.22
C GLY A 53 -6.37 7.60 -9.71
N MET A 54 -7.20 7.77 -8.68
CA MET A 54 -8.07 6.70 -8.16
C MET A 54 -9.07 6.23 -9.22
N PHE A 55 -9.77 7.15 -9.87
CA PHE A 55 -10.73 6.81 -10.93
C PHE A 55 -10.04 6.19 -12.14
N PHE A 56 -8.87 6.70 -12.53
CA PHE A 56 -8.07 6.12 -13.59
C PHE A 56 -7.67 4.66 -13.27
N ALA A 57 -7.16 4.41 -12.05
CA ALA A 57 -6.78 3.06 -11.63
C ALA A 57 -7.98 2.09 -11.60
N ARG A 58 -9.17 2.55 -11.17
CA ARG A 58 -10.39 1.76 -11.20
C ARG A 58 -10.86 1.48 -12.62
N GLY A 59 -10.84 2.49 -13.50
CA GLY A 59 -11.17 2.31 -14.91
C GLY A 59 -10.24 1.31 -15.59
N MET A 60 -8.94 1.40 -15.35
CA MET A 60 -7.96 0.43 -15.88
C MET A 60 -8.21 -0.99 -15.36
N THR A 61 -8.66 -1.15 -14.11
CA THR A 61 -9.02 -2.46 -13.56
C THR A 61 -10.15 -3.10 -14.35
N ALA A 62 -11.20 -2.32 -14.68
CA ALA A 62 -12.33 -2.79 -15.47
C ALA A 62 -11.95 -3.12 -16.93
N VAL A 63 -10.99 -2.38 -17.50
CA VAL A 63 -10.47 -2.65 -18.85
C VAL A 63 -9.67 -3.95 -18.90
N ILE A 64 -8.92 -4.28 -17.84
CA ILE A 64 -8.12 -5.51 -17.77
C ILE A 64 -9.03 -6.75 -17.71
N CYS A 65 -10.00 -6.77 -16.83
CA CYS A 65 -10.98 -7.83 -16.72
C CYS A 65 -12.18 -7.37 -15.88
N THR A 66 -13.39 -7.73 -16.31
CA THR A 66 -14.62 -7.46 -15.57
C THR A 66 -15.01 -8.60 -14.63
N ASP A 67 -14.55 -9.81 -14.93
CA ASP A 67 -14.90 -11.01 -14.20
C ASP A 67 -13.97 -11.23 -12.99
N GLN A 68 -14.47 -11.94 -12.00
CA GLN A 68 -13.64 -12.36 -10.88
C GLN A 68 -12.68 -13.47 -11.32
N VAL A 69 -11.39 -13.24 -11.16
CA VAL A 69 -10.34 -14.20 -11.47
C VAL A 69 -9.77 -14.75 -10.17
N SER A 70 -9.90 -16.06 -9.94
CA SER A 70 -9.31 -16.76 -8.77
C SER A 70 -7.94 -17.30 -9.17
N ILE A 71 -6.95 -17.14 -8.30
CA ILE A 71 -5.58 -17.61 -8.52
C ILE A 71 -5.49 -19.04 -8.02
N SER A 72 -5.40 -20.01 -8.96
CA SER A 72 -5.26 -21.45 -8.65
C SER A 72 -4.06 -22.09 -9.34
N SER A 73 -3.64 -21.58 -10.50
CA SER A 73 -2.65 -22.23 -11.36
C SER A 73 -1.21 -22.10 -10.85
N ASN A 74 -0.89 -21.11 -10.05
CA ASN A 74 0.49 -20.84 -9.65
C ASN A 74 0.80 -21.44 -8.27
N GLU A 75 1.39 -22.68 -8.28
CA GLU A 75 1.74 -23.37 -7.03
C GLU A 75 2.64 -22.57 -6.09
N PHE A 76 3.56 -21.76 -6.62
CA PHE A 76 4.45 -20.94 -5.80
C PHE A 76 3.69 -19.89 -5.01
N PHE A 77 2.76 -19.19 -5.67
CA PHE A 77 1.95 -18.15 -5.03
C PHE A 77 0.97 -18.74 -4.02
N VAL A 78 0.37 -19.89 -4.35
CA VAL A 78 -0.51 -20.65 -3.44
C VAL A 78 0.26 -21.16 -2.22
N LYS A 79 1.47 -21.68 -2.40
CA LYS A 79 2.35 -22.09 -1.28
C LYS A 79 2.72 -20.89 -0.39
N LEU A 80 3.05 -19.75 -0.99
CA LEU A 80 3.38 -18.52 -0.26
C LEU A 80 2.18 -17.98 0.52
N ALA A 81 0.98 -17.98 -0.08
CA ALA A 81 -0.25 -17.54 0.56
C ALA A 81 -0.66 -18.47 1.72
N ASN A 82 -0.42 -19.78 1.59
CA ASN A 82 -0.70 -20.77 2.60
C ASN A 82 0.46 -20.97 3.60
N ALA A 83 1.60 -20.32 3.41
CA ALA A 83 2.70 -20.37 4.35
C ALA A 83 2.29 -19.74 5.69
N LYS A 84 2.09 -20.61 6.68
CA LYS A 84 1.65 -20.29 8.03
C LYS A 84 2.82 -20.46 8.98
N ILE A 85 3.23 -19.38 9.63
CA ILE A 85 4.21 -19.46 10.70
C ILE A 85 3.45 -19.85 11.96
N LYS A 86 3.65 -21.09 12.41
CA LYS A 86 3.07 -21.59 13.67
C LYS A 86 3.76 -20.90 14.83
N LEU A 87 3.01 -20.19 15.65
CA LEU A 87 3.53 -19.63 16.90
C LEU A 87 3.52 -20.70 17.99
N PRO A 88 4.63 -20.87 18.73
CA PRO A 88 4.71 -21.84 19.82
C PRO A 88 3.90 -21.43 21.06
N PHE A 89 3.18 -20.30 21.02
CA PHE A 89 2.44 -19.77 22.15
C PHE A 89 0.92 -20.03 21.99
N GLY A 90 0.39 -20.93 22.84
CA GLY A 90 -1.04 -21.11 23.08
C GLY A 90 -1.73 -22.01 22.05
N SER A 91 -2.15 -23.20 22.49
CA SER A 91 -3.12 -24.00 21.77
C SER A 91 -4.53 -23.58 22.19
N TYR A 92 -5.35 -23.19 21.22
CA TYR A 92 -6.76 -22.86 21.44
C TYR A 92 -7.60 -24.04 20.97
N VAL A 93 -8.45 -24.56 21.86
CA VAL A 93 -9.42 -25.63 21.53
C VAL A 93 -10.67 -24.96 20.98
N ASN A 94 -10.94 -25.18 19.70
CA ASN A 94 -12.16 -24.66 19.08
C ASN A 94 -13.35 -25.45 19.62
N GLY A 95 -14.57 -24.87 19.65
CA GLY A 95 -15.79 -25.51 20.14
C GLY A 95 -16.17 -26.86 19.48
N LYS A 96 -15.38 -27.31 18.49
CA LYS A 96 -15.47 -28.66 17.86
C LYS A 96 -14.36 -29.62 18.34
N GLY A 97 -13.65 -29.32 19.43
CA GLY A 97 -12.61 -30.21 19.99
C GLY A 97 -11.30 -30.28 19.20
N VAL A 98 -11.13 -29.46 18.15
CA VAL A 98 -9.91 -29.42 17.34
C VAL A 98 -8.93 -28.39 17.91
N VAL A 99 -7.74 -28.84 18.27
CA VAL A 99 -6.65 -27.98 18.74
C VAL A 99 -6.16 -27.15 17.55
N GLN A 100 -6.49 -25.86 17.52
CA GLN A 100 -5.94 -24.93 16.53
C GLN A 100 -4.74 -24.20 17.13
N VAL A 101 -3.60 -24.32 16.46
CA VAL A 101 -2.40 -23.53 16.79
C VAL A 101 -2.53 -22.17 16.10
N PRO A 102 -2.38 -21.05 16.83
CA PRO A 102 -2.40 -19.73 16.21
C PRO A 102 -1.31 -19.63 15.15
N PHE A 103 -1.68 -19.12 13.99
CA PHE A 103 -0.77 -18.97 12.85
C PHE A 103 -0.75 -17.52 12.37
N ILE A 104 0.42 -17.02 12.04
CA ILE A 104 0.59 -15.74 11.36
C ILE A 104 0.79 -16.01 9.88
N ARG A 105 0.03 -15.30 9.04
CA ARG A 105 0.25 -15.33 7.58
C ARG A 105 1.48 -14.51 7.23
N ILE A 106 2.17 -14.92 6.18
CA ILE A 106 3.39 -14.23 5.71
C ILE A 106 3.14 -12.75 5.36
N SER A 107 1.94 -12.42 4.87
CA SER A 107 1.53 -11.04 4.56
C SER A 107 1.58 -10.12 5.78
N VAL A 108 1.27 -10.62 6.98
CA VAL A 108 1.34 -9.84 8.23
C VAL A 108 2.79 -9.54 8.60
N VAL A 109 3.69 -10.52 8.41
CA VAL A 109 5.12 -10.34 8.68
C VAL A 109 5.72 -9.30 7.73
N VAL A 110 5.37 -9.38 6.44
CA VAL A 110 5.81 -8.39 5.44
C VAL A 110 5.30 -7.00 5.81
N ALA A 111 4.03 -6.86 6.19
CA ALA A 111 3.46 -5.58 6.61
C ALA A 111 4.18 -4.99 7.83
N LEU A 112 4.50 -5.82 8.84
CA LEU A 112 5.25 -5.39 10.02
C LEU A 112 6.68 -4.93 9.66
N VAL A 113 7.38 -5.69 8.83
CA VAL A 113 8.73 -5.33 8.37
C VAL A 113 8.70 -4.00 7.61
N VAL A 114 7.77 -3.84 6.67
CA VAL A 114 7.60 -2.60 5.90
C VAL A 114 7.31 -1.42 6.84
N LEU A 115 6.43 -1.60 7.82
CA LEU A 115 6.10 -0.57 8.81
C LEU A 115 7.34 -0.13 9.59
N VAL A 116 8.14 -1.09 10.10
CA VAL A 116 9.37 -0.77 10.83
C VAL A 116 10.37 -0.04 9.95
N VAL A 117 10.58 -0.50 8.71
CA VAL A 117 11.51 0.12 7.75
C VAL A 117 11.10 1.55 7.44
N VAL A 118 9.80 1.78 7.15
CA VAL A 118 9.28 3.12 6.86
C VAL A 118 9.38 4.03 8.09
N PHE A 119 9.07 3.52 9.28
CA PHE A 119 9.22 4.26 10.53
C PHE A 119 10.66 4.71 10.76
N LEU A 120 11.62 3.80 10.63
CA LEU A 120 13.05 4.12 10.76
C LEU A 120 13.49 5.12 9.69
N MET A 121 13.04 4.95 8.46
CA MET A 121 13.35 5.85 7.36
C MET A 121 12.82 7.27 7.63
N LEU A 122 11.57 7.41 8.06
CA LEU A 122 10.98 8.73 8.35
C LEU A 122 11.62 9.40 9.56
N ARG A 123 11.99 8.64 10.59
CA ARG A 123 12.54 9.19 11.83
C ARG A 123 14.01 9.57 11.72
N TYR A 124 14.83 8.72 11.06
CA TYR A 124 16.30 8.87 11.10
C TYR A 124 16.91 9.46 9.84
N THR A 125 16.19 9.49 8.70
CA THR A 125 16.77 10.02 7.46
C THR A 125 16.54 11.51 7.26
N LYS A 126 17.40 12.13 6.44
CA LYS A 126 17.25 13.52 5.99
C LYS A 126 15.93 13.72 5.22
N PHE A 127 15.50 12.69 4.49
CA PHE A 127 14.26 12.69 3.74
C PHE A 127 13.03 12.85 4.65
N GLY A 128 12.94 12.07 5.74
CA GLY A 128 11.84 12.20 6.70
C GLY A 128 11.77 13.60 7.31
N ARG A 129 12.91 14.15 7.73
CA ARG A 129 12.95 15.53 8.25
C ARG A 129 12.50 16.58 7.24
N SER A 130 12.92 16.45 5.98
CA SER A 130 12.48 17.38 4.92
C SER A 130 10.97 17.26 4.65
N LEU A 131 10.41 16.07 4.79
CA LEU A 131 8.98 15.80 4.61
C LEU A 131 8.14 16.51 5.67
N TYR A 132 8.54 16.43 6.95
CA TYR A 132 7.89 17.16 8.04
C TYR A 132 8.03 18.67 7.91
N ALA A 133 9.21 19.17 7.49
CA ALA A 133 9.43 20.58 7.28
C ALA A 133 8.54 21.16 6.16
N VAL A 134 8.47 20.46 5.01
CA VAL A 134 7.62 20.86 3.88
C VAL A 134 6.12 20.76 4.24
N GLY A 135 5.74 19.75 5.03
CA GLY A 135 4.35 19.58 5.49
C GLY A 135 3.91 20.69 6.44
N GLY A 136 4.82 21.25 7.26
CA GLY A 136 4.52 22.34 8.18
C GLY A 136 4.35 23.69 7.49
N SER A 137 5.29 24.07 6.62
CA SER A 137 5.23 25.31 5.83
C SER A 137 6.15 25.21 4.61
N GLU A 138 5.55 25.20 3.43
CA GLU A 138 6.31 25.17 2.16
C GLU A 138 7.20 26.40 1.99
N GLN A 139 6.72 27.57 2.42
CA GLN A 139 7.48 28.81 2.32
C GLN A 139 8.71 28.79 3.22
N SER A 140 8.54 28.39 4.48
CA SER A 140 9.66 28.27 5.42
C SER A 140 10.67 27.22 4.98
N ALA A 141 10.22 26.08 4.45
CA ALA A 141 11.09 25.03 3.92
C ALA A 141 11.91 25.52 2.73
N THR A 142 11.31 26.33 1.84
CA THR A 142 12.00 26.94 0.70
C THR A 142 13.05 27.94 1.17
N MET A 143 12.74 28.75 2.18
CA MET A 143 13.71 29.72 2.76
C MET A 143 14.90 29.02 3.42
N MET A 144 14.70 27.81 3.97
CA MET A 144 15.77 26.97 4.51
C MET A 144 16.58 26.25 3.41
N GLY A 145 16.30 26.49 2.13
CA GLY A 145 17.02 25.88 1.00
C GLY A 145 16.60 24.43 0.69
N LEU A 146 15.46 23.96 1.21
CA LEU A 146 14.94 22.64 0.88
C LEU A 146 14.26 22.66 -0.49
N ASP A 147 14.54 21.64 -1.31
CA ASP A 147 13.88 21.44 -2.60
C ASP A 147 12.50 20.82 -2.39
N VAL A 148 11.49 21.68 -2.22
CA VAL A 148 10.10 21.29 -1.95
C VAL A 148 9.54 20.40 -3.06
N LYS A 149 9.84 20.73 -4.34
CA LYS A 149 9.33 19.97 -5.50
C LYS A 149 9.82 18.53 -5.50
N LYS A 150 11.13 18.33 -5.32
CA LYS A 150 11.72 17.00 -5.26
C LYS A 150 11.27 16.24 -4.02
N THR A 151 11.05 16.90 -2.90
CA THR A 151 10.56 16.28 -1.67
C THR A 151 9.13 15.76 -1.87
N LYS A 152 8.24 16.56 -2.45
CA LYS A 152 6.89 16.14 -2.82
C LYS A 152 6.91 14.94 -3.77
N LEU A 153 7.67 15.02 -4.87
CA LEU A 153 7.79 13.93 -5.83
C LEU A 153 8.21 12.62 -5.16
N LYS A 154 9.26 12.66 -4.34
CA LYS A 154 9.75 11.47 -3.61
C LYS A 154 8.69 10.92 -2.64
N ALA A 155 7.90 11.79 -2.00
CA ALA A 155 6.81 11.37 -1.11
C ALA A 155 5.74 10.58 -1.86
N TYR A 156 5.30 11.06 -3.03
CA TYR A 156 4.32 10.36 -3.86
C TYR A 156 4.85 9.03 -4.40
N VAL A 157 6.10 8.99 -4.85
CA VAL A 157 6.75 7.75 -5.31
C VAL A 157 6.82 6.72 -4.19
N LEU A 158 7.23 7.14 -2.98
CA LEU A 158 7.28 6.25 -1.82
C LEU A 158 5.88 5.74 -1.45
N SER A 159 4.88 6.62 -1.40
CA SER A 159 3.50 6.26 -1.10
C SER A 159 2.95 5.24 -2.09
N SER A 160 3.11 5.48 -3.40
CA SER A 160 2.66 4.53 -4.43
C SER A 160 3.40 3.20 -4.38
N PHE A 161 4.69 3.20 -4.09
CA PHE A 161 5.47 1.98 -3.89
C PHE A 161 4.93 1.15 -2.72
N LEU A 162 4.64 1.80 -1.59
CA LEU A 162 4.06 1.15 -0.42
C LEU A 162 2.65 0.62 -0.70
N CYS A 163 1.84 1.37 -1.45
CA CYS A 163 0.52 0.92 -1.90
C CYS A 163 0.61 -0.34 -2.78
N SER A 164 1.60 -0.43 -3.66
CA SER A 164 1.80 -1.63 -4.49
C SER A 164 2.19 -2.84 -3.65
N ILE A 165 3.05 -2.67 -2.63
CA ILE A 165 3.35 -3.75 -1.66
C ILE A 165 2.06 -4.17 -0.93
N GLY A 166 1.26 -3.21 -0.47
CA GLY A 166 -0.04 -3.47 0.15
C GLY A 166 -0.99 -4.23 -0.78
N GLY A 167 -1.02 -3.87 -2.06
CA GLY A 167 -1.79 -4.58 -3.10
C GLY A 167 -1.36 -6.03 -3.29
N ILE A 168 -0.06 -6.30 -3.29
CA ILE A 168 0.48 -7.67 -3.35
C ILE A 168 0.09 -8.46 -2.09
N CYS A 169 0.26 -7.90 -0.89
CA CYS A 169 -0.14 -8.53 0.36
C CYS A 169 -1.65 -8.81 0.43
N TYR A 170 -2.45 -7.88 -0.09
CA TYR A 170 -3.90 -8.05 -0.18
C TYR A 170 -4.27 -9.18 -1.14
N CYS A 171 -3.63 -9.26 -2.31
CA CYS A 171 -3.80 -10.34 -3.27
C CYS A 171 -3.43 -11.72 -2.67
N LEU A 172 -2.33 -11.80 -1.91
CA LEU A 172 -1.94 -13.01 -1.17
C LEU A 172 -2.99 -13.46 -0.15
N ASN A 173 -3.73 -12.51 0.42
CA ASN A 173 -4.76 -12.82 1.41
C ASN A 173 -6.08 -13.27 0.78
N THR A 174 -6.50 -12.64 -0.32
CA THR A 174 -7.79 -12.90 -0.99
C THR A 174 -7.72 -13.98 -2.06
N MET A 175 -6.52 -14.26 -2.61
CA MET A 175 -6.29 -15.23 -3.69
C MET A 175 -7.21 -15.02 -4.91
N SER A 176 -7.67 -13.80 -5.11
CA SER A 176 -8.57 -13.44 -6.22
C SER A 176 -8.43 -11.98 -6.61
N GLY A 177 -8.69 -11.67 -7.88
CA GLY A 177 -8.85 -10.33 -8.41
C GLY A 177 -10.31 -10.07 -8.77
N ASN A 178 -10.86 -8.94 -8.31
CA ASN A 178 -12.18 -8.47 -8.67
C ASN A 178 -12.16 -6.95 -8.81
N VAL A 179 -12.98 -6.40 -9.72
CA VAL A 179 -13.08 -4.95 -9.95
C VAL A 179 -13.59 -4.20 -8.72
N GLN A 180 -14.52 -4.81 -7.97
CA GLN A 180 -15.11 -4.22 -6.76
C GLN A 180 -14.29 -4.46 -5.50
N GLN A 181 -13.17 -5.15 -5.61
CA GLN A 181 -12.33 -5.47 -4.47
C GLN A 181 -11.68 -4.21 -3.91
N ALA A 182 -11.65 -4.12 -2.57
CA ALA A 182 -11.07 -2.96 -1.86
C ALA A 182 -11.81 -1.62 -2.05
N LEU A 183 -13.10 -1.66 -2.46
CA LEU A 183 -13.93 -0.46 -2.42
C LEU A 183 -14.12 0.00 -0.97
N GLY A 184 -13.82 1.28 -0.71
CA GLY A 184 -13.95 1.87 0.63
C GLY A 184 -12.68 1.83 1.47
N LEU A 185 -11.69 0.99 1.17
CA LEU A 185 -10.42 0.95 1.92
C LEU A 185 -9.70 2.30 1.93
N GLU A 186 -9.88 3.12 0.90
CA GLU A 186 -9.35 4.48 0.86
C GLU A 186 -9.97 5.37 1.96
N MET A 187 -11.27 5.24 2.18
CA MET A 187 -11.96 6.00 3.23
C MET A 187 -11.57 5.53 4.63
N ASP A 188 -11.44 4.21 4.82
CA ASP A 188 -10.98 3.63 6.07
C ASP A 188 -9.55 4.07 6.39
N ALA A 189 -8.66 4.12 5.39
CA ALA A 189 -7.29 4.58 5.55
C ALA A 189 -7.23 6.09 5.91
N ILE A 190 -8.06 6.92 5.28
CA ILE A 190 -8.16 8.35 5.62
C ILE A 190 -8.71 8.52 7.04
N ALA A 191 -9.82 7.83 7.35
CA ALA A 191 -10.45 7.91 8.65
C ALA A 191 -9.50 7.48 9.78
N SER A 192 -8.82 6.34 9.62
CA SER A 192 -7.85 5.86 10.61
C SER A 192 -6.69 6.83 10.81
N SER A 193 -6.19 7.45 9.73
CA SER A 193 -5.13 8.45 9.80
C SER A 193 -5.56 9.70 10.55
N VAL A 194 -6.77 10.21 10.28
CA VAL A 194 -7.32 11.42 10.91
C VAL A 194 -7.64 11.17 12.38
N ILE A 195 -8.28 10.04 12.71
CA ILE A 195 -8.55 9.63 14.09
C ILE A 195 -7.23 9.44 14.85
N GLY A 196 -6.20 8.93 14.18
CA GLY A 196 -4.85 8.81 14.73
C GLY A 196 -4.13 10.15 14.98
N GLY A 197 -4.75 11.30 14.67
CA GLY A 197 -4.21 12.64 14.95
C GLY A 197 -3.33 13.22 13.85
N THR A 198 -3.38 12.67 12.62
CA THR A 198 -2.72 13.27 11.48
C THR A 198 -3.56 14.41 10.91
N LEU A 199 -3.00 15.62 10.84
CA LEU A 199 -3.69 16.76 10.25
C LEU A 199 -3.69 16.65 8.72
N LEU A 200 -4.87 16.79 8.11
CA LEU A 200 -5.02 16.83 6.65
C LEU A 200 -4.32 18.04 6.00
N THR A 201 -4.12 19.09 6.77
CA THR A 201 -3.36 20.28 6.34
C THR A 201 -1.86 20.04 6.29
N GLY A 202 -1.37 18.95 6.86
CA GLY A 202 0.06 18.58 6.89
C GLY A 202 0.80 19.04 8.15
N GLY A 203 2.07 18.71 8.23
CA GLY A 203 3.01 19.16 9.26
C GLY A 203 2.95 18.43 10.59
N VAL A 204 1.87 17.79 10.92
CA VAL A 204 1.69 17.05 12.18
C VAL A 204 1.23 15.63 11.89
N GLY A 205 1.92 14.66 12.45
CA GLY A 205 1.56 13.24 12.35
C GLY A 205 2.66 12.36 12.93
N ASN A 206 2.28 11.18 13.40
CA ASN A 206 3.20 10.13 13.85
C ASN A 206 2.96 8.85 13.07
N CYS A 207 4.03 8.17 12.70
CA CYS A 207 3.96 6.91 11.94
C CYS A 207 3.24 5.78 12.69
N LEU A 208 3.15 5.85 14.02
CA LEU A 208 2.52 4.83 14.87
C LEU A 208 1.05 5.13 15.25
N LEU A 209 0.49 6.23 14.77
CA LEU A 209 -0.87 6.67 15.10
C LEU A 209 -2.00 5.92 14.37
N TYR A 210 -1.67 4.87 13.63
CA TYR A 210 -2.63 4.07 12.85
C TYR A 210 -3.36 3.00 13.66
N THR A 211 -3.34 3.03 14.96
CA THR A 211 -4.20 2.16 15.76
C THR A 211 -5.59 2.78 15.84
N SER A 212 -6.35 2.64 14.76
CA SER A 212 -7.80 2.77 14.84
C SER A 212 -8.28 1.68 15.79
N PRO A 213 -9.03 2.01 16.86
CA PRO A 213 -9.76 0.98 17.58
C PRO A 213 -10.68 0.32 16.57
N SER A 214 -10.44 -0.96 16.31
CA SER A 214 -11.39 -1.79 15.57
C SER A 214 -12.73 -1.73 16.27
N PRO A 215 -13.84 -1.49 15.58
CA PRO A 215 -15.16 -1.58 16.17
C PRO A 215 -15.46 -3.00 16.66
#